data_1a2c0c691be68b40178bb02b7deca851
#
_entry.id   1a2c0c691be68b40178bb02b7deca851
#
_cell.length_a   1.000
_cell.length_b   1.000
_cell.length_c   1.000
_cell.angle_alpha   90.00
_cell.angle_beta   90.00
_cell.angle_gamma   90.00
#
_symmetry.space_group_name_H-M   'P 1'
#
loop_
_entity.id
_entity.type
_entity.pdbx_description
1 polymer ?
#
loop_
_entity_poly.entity_id
_entity_poly.type
_entity_poly.pdbx_seq_one_letter_code
_entity_poly.pdbx_strand_id
1 'polypeptide(L)'
;MMEWHNPMYEFSDTVKNDSQKTWIPTSALNYDGKFIENYIEGYQTLYVEGREMVSLEIESEAVSIGVRISSQRLPERILTIHFKLEEKNPIEFQRSFNKLMRLLYRDKDVEIHFNDELDMYYYGRYQTCDNIPGNVHSVISSFSIICSDPRKYTRIFETNGIVAEYLPYEVAPISISLKANNDGSLRITNGRQNISMTNSMIKKGDFIEMDIAEGKVFVNGVNKTRILDLTSSFKNFMVRT
;
A
#
# COMPACT_ATOMS: atom_id res chain seq x y z
N MET A 1 11.89 -43.17 -14.58
CA MET A 1 12.14 -41.74 -14.96
C MET A 1 11.66 -40.92 -13.79
N MET A 2 12.56 -40.44 -12.93
CA MET A 2 12.21 -39.64 -11.77
C MET A 2 11.89 -38.24 -12.27
N GLU A 3 10.64 -37.82 -12.14
CA GLU A 3 10.27 -36.39 -12.31
C GLU A 3 10.88 -35.60 -11.18
N TRP A 4 11.77 -34.69 -11.53
CA TRP A 4 12.33 -33.73 -10.59
C TRP A 4 11.24 -32.68 -10.34
N HIS A 5 10.43 -32.87 -9.30
CA HIS A 5 9.61 -31.80 -8.74
C HIS A 5 10.59 -30.85 -8.04
N ASN A 6 10.67 -29.62 -8.53
CA ASN A 6 11.39 -28.56 -7.82
C ASN A 6 10.45 -28.00 -6.74
N PRO A 7 10.64 -28.33 -5.45
CA PRO A 7 9.70 -27.95 -4.41
C PRO A 7 9.76 -26.47 -4.00
N MET A 8 10.56 -25.67 -4.70
CA MET A 8 10.81 -24.29 -4.28
C MET A 8 9.69 -23.31 -4.69
N TYR A 9 8.95 -23.60 -5.75
CA TYR A 9 7.82 -22.78 -6.21
C TYR A 9 6.72 -23.66 -6.76
N GLU A 10 5.59 -23.70 -6.07
CA GLU A 10 4.36 -24.30 -6.56
C GLU A 10 3.43 -23.17 -7.01
N PHE A 11 3.22 -23.05 -8.33
CA PHE A 11 2.31 -22.07 -8.89
C PHE A 11 0.91 -22.65 -8.90
N SER A 12 -0.01 -22.02 -8.18
CA SER A 12 -1.44 -22.29 -8.27
C SER A 12 -2.06 -21.43 -9.37
N ASP A 13 -3.18 -21.92 -9.93
CA ASP A 13 -4.01 -21.16 -10.90
C ASP A 13 -3.32 -20.69 -12.19
N THR A 14 -2.30 -21.43 -12.66
CA THR A 14 -1.63 -21.13 -13.93
C THR A 14 -2.42 -21.55 -15.18
N VAL A 15 -3.47 -22.37 -15.01
CA VAL A 15 -4.31 -22.88 -16.09
C VAL A 15 -5.74 -22.35 -15.92
N LYS A 16 -6.19 -21.60 -16.92
CA LYS A 16 -7.57 -21.10 -16.96
C LYS A 16 -8.54 -22.29 -17.08
N ASN A 17 -9.49 -22.39 -16.15
CA ASN A 17 -10.51 -23.41 -16.22
C ASN A 17 -11.65 -22.95 -17.15
N ASP A 18 -11.78 -23.56 -18.32
CA ASP A 18 -12.76 -23.19 -19.35
C ASP A 18 -14.23 -23.30 -18.90
N SER A 19 -14.49 -23.92 -17.75
CA SER A 19 -15.85 -24.07 -17.23
C SER A 19 -16.40 -22.87 -16.46
N GLN A 20 -15.57 -21.85 -16.14
CA GLN A 20 -16.00 -20.67 -15.39
C GLN A 20 -15.93 -19.40 -16.23
N LYS A 21 -17.09 -18.81 -16.54
CA LYS A 21 -17.21 -17.52 -17.26
C LYS A 21 -16.58 -16.33 -16.53
N THR A 22 -16.22 -16.47 -15.25
CA THR A 22 -15.71 -15.40 -14.38
C THR A 22 -14.52 -15.90 -13.56
N TRP A 23 -13.58 -16.60 -14.21
CA TRP A 23 -12.40 -17.05 -13.51
C TRP A 23 -11.40 -15.90 -13.30
N ILE A 24 -11.06 -15.66 -12.04
CA ILE A 24 -10.07 -14.66 -11.62
C ILE A 24 -8.94 -15.42 -10.92
N PRO A 25 -7.68 -15.30 -11.38
CA PRO A 25 -6.53 -15.92 -10.72
C PRO A 25 -6.38 -15.49 -9.26
N THR A 26 -5.76 -16.33 -8.44
CA THR A 26 -5.44 -15.98 -7.05
C THR A 26 -4.57 -14.73 -6.96
N SER A 27 -3.60 -14.57 -7.86
CA SER A 27 -2.71 -13.41 -7.93
C SER A 27 -3.23 -12.24 -8.77
N ALA A 28 -4.52 -12.28 -9.18
CA ALA A 28 -5.09 -11.27 -10.08
C ALA A 28 -4.91 -9.85 -9.55
N LEU A 29 -4.52 -8.96 -10.46
CA LEU A 29 -4.34 -7.55 -10.17
C LEU A 29 -5.67 -6.79 -10.27
N ASN A 30 -6.08 -6.17 -9.18
CA ASN A 30 -7.07 -5.11 -9.19
C ASN A 30 -6.36 -3.76 -9.27
N TYR A 31 -6.58 -3.03 -10.35
CA TYR A 31 -5.99 -1.73 -10.61
C TYR A 31 -7.10 -0.68 -10.78
N ASP A 32 -7.14 0.31 -9.89
CA ASP A 32 -8.18 1.35 -9.89
C ASP A 32 -9.61 0.77 -9.82
N GLY A 33 -9.82 -0.21 -8.91
CA GLY A 33 -11.11 -0.88 -8.71
C GLY A 33 -11.49 -1.90 -9.81
N LYS A 34 -10.55 -2.29 -10.69
CA LYS A 34 -10.81 -3.15 -11.84
C LYS A 34 -9.84 -4.32 -11.90
N PHE A 35 -10.35 -5.55 -11.81
CA PHE A 35 -9.59 -6.72 -12.22
C PHE A 35 -9.43 -6.72 -13.74
N ILE A 36 -8.18 -6.77 -14.21
CA ILE A 36 -7.86 -6.68 -15.65
C ILE A 36 -8.50 -7.84 -16.41
N GLU A 37 -8.55 -9.03 -15.81
CA GLU A 37 -9.15 -10.23 -16.34
C GLU A 37 -10.63 -10.05 -16.74
N ASN A 38 -11.37 -9.22 -16.02
CA ASN A 38 -12.77 -8.93 -16.33
C ASN A 38 -12.95 -8.04 -17.56
N TYR A 39 -11.89 -7.38 -17.99
CA TYR A 39 -11.93 -6.42 -19.11
C TYR A 39 -11.27 -6.95 -20.37
N ILE A 40 -10.31 -7.88 -20.24
CA ILE A 40 -9.54 -8.43 -21.35
C ILE A 40 -9.56 -9.96 -21.22
N GLU A 41 -10.35 -10.61 -22.08
CA GLU A 41 -10.61 -12.05 -21.99
C GLU A 41 -9.32 -12.88 -22.12
N GLY A 42 -8.39 -12.47 -23.00
CA GLY A 42 -7.11 -13.13 -23.20
C GLY A 42 -6.03 -12.83 -22.17
N TYR A 43 -6.30 -11.96 -21.19
CA TYR A 43 -5.33 -11.57 -20.17
C TYR A 43 -5.42 -12.46 -18.94
N GLN A 44 -4.28 -12.76 -18.35
CA GLN A 44 -4.15 -13.48 -17.10
C GLN A 44 -2.93 -13.00 -16.33
N THR A 45 -3.11 -12.58 -15.10
CA THR A 45 -2.01 -12.37 -14.15
C THR A 45 -1.44 -13.72 -13.73
N LEU A 46 -0.14 -13.92 -13.87
CA LEU A 46 0.55 -15.16 -13.50
C LEU A 46 1.08 -15.09 -12.07
N TYR A 47 1.93 -14.11 -11.79
CA TYR A 47 2.47 -13.85 -10.46
C TYR A 47 2.94 -12.41 -10.36
N VAL A 48 3.22 -11.98 -9.12
CA VAL A 48 3.62 -10.61 -8.82
C VAL A 48 4.84 -10.62 -7.91
N GLU A 49 5.86 -9.84 -8.25
CA GLU A 49 7.06 -9.61 -7.46
C GLU A 49 7.00 -8.24 -6.77
N GLY A 50 7.77 -8.07 -5.70
CA GLY A 50 7.90 -6.80 -4.99
C GLY A 50 6.85 -6.57 -3.91
N ARG A 51 5.95 -7.53 -3.65
CA ARG A 51 4.92 -7.43 -2.62
C ARG A 51 5.45 -7.67 -1.21
N GLU A 52 6.40 -8.58 -1.05
CA GLU A 52 6.75 -9.15 0.25
C GLU A 52 7.63 -8.24 1.09
N MET A 53 8.77 -7.86 0.57
CA MET A 53 9.80 -7.15 1.33
C MET A 53 10.08 -5.78 0.72
N VAL A 54 10.37 -4.82 1.60
CA VAL A 54 10.91 -3.52 1.20
C VAL A 54 12.40 -3.51 1.51
N SER A 55 13.21 -3.27 0.50
CA SER A 55 14.64 -3.06 0.68
C SER A 55 14.88 -1.72 1.38
N LEU A 56 15.89 -1.67 2.25
CA LEU A 56 16.35 -0.44 2.87
C LEU A 56 17.53 0.11 2.08
N GLU A 57 17.50 1.36 1.74
CA GLU A 57 18.70 2.07 1.29
C GLU A 57 19.47 2.55 2.51
N ILE A 58 20.74 2.10 2.60
CA ILE A 58 21.63 2.39 3.72
C ILE A 58 22.84 3.10 3.17
N GLU A 59 23.05 4.33 3.62
CA GLU A 59 24.31 5.04 3.39
C GLU A 59 25.28 4.74 4.54
N SER A 60 26.49 4.36 4.18
CA SER A 60 27.49 4.00 5.17
C SER A 60 28.90 4.42 4.75
N GLU A 61 29.74 4.71 5.73
CA GLU A 61 31.15 5.04 5.57
C GLU A 61 32.02 3.92 6.15
N ALA A 62 33.09 3.58 5.44
CA ALA A 62 34.06 2.61 5.93
C ALA A 62 34.83 3.18 7.13
N VAL A 63 34.99 2.39 8.20
CA VAL A 63 35.79 2.71 9.36
C VAL A 63 36.84 1.61 9.55
N SER A 64 37.76 1.79 10.49
CA SER A 64 38.86 0.82 10.71
C SER A 64 38.40 -0.61 10.98
N ILE A 65 37.23 -0.80 11.56
CA ILE A 65 36.55 -2.08 11.78
C ILE A 65 35.07 -1.94 11.47
N GLY A 66 34.63 -2.48 10.30
CA GLY A 66 33.23 -2.44 9.86
C GLY A 66 32.84 -1.14 9.14
N VAL A 67 31.58 -0.75 9.27
CA VAL A 67 31.01 0.45 8.65
C VAL A 67 30.24 1.27 9.67
N ARG A 68 30.23 2.58 9.48
CA ARG A 68 29.36 3.52 10.19
C ARG A 68 28.17 3.86 9.30
N ILE A 69 26.95 3.54 9.76
CA ILE A 69 25.71 3.91 9.05
C ILE A 69 25.44 5.38 9.31
N SER A 70 25.34 6.17 8.24
CA SER A 70 25.04 7.61 8.28
C SER A 70 23.55 7.91 8.08
N SER A 71 22.89 7.17 7.19
CA SER A 71 21.44 7.31 6.96
C SER A 71 20.81 5.98 6.54
N GLN A 72 19.49 5.91 6.73
CA GLN A 72 18.65 4.80 6.30
C GLN A 72 17.31 5.34 5.83
N ARG A 73 16.85 4.89 4.66
CA ARG A 73 15.52 5.24 4.15
C ARG A 73 14.81 4.05 3.50
N LEU A 74 13.49 4.15 3.42
CA LEU A 74 12.66 3.27 2.61
C LEU A 74 12.56 3.89 1.20
N PRO A 75 13.10 3.24 0.15
CA PRO A 75 12.90 3.69 -1.22
C PRO A 75 11.48 3.42 -1.69
N GLU A 76 11.16 3.86 -2.90
CA GLU A 76 9.93 3.48 -3.58
C GLU A 76 9.83 1.96 -3.72
N ARG A 77 8.61 1.46 -3.80
CA ARG A 77 8.34 0.04 -4.10
C ARG A 77 8.03 -0.13 -5.58
N ILE A 78 8.64 -1.12 -6.19
CA ILE A 78 8.31 -1.55 -7.54
C ILE A 78 7.56 -2.88 -7.46
N LEU A 79 6.35 -2.91 -7.99
CA LEU A 79 5.57 -4.12 -8.18
C LEU A 79 5.74 -4.56 -9.64
N THR A 80 6.27 -5.75 -9.87
CA THR A 80 6.41 -6.31 -11.21
C THR A 80 5.34 -7.37 -11.42
N ILE A 81 4.44 -7.11 -12.35
CA ILE A 81 3.30 -7.95 -12.66
C ILE A 81 3.63 -8.77 -13.90
N HIS A 82 3.76 -10.08 -13.73
CA HIS A 82 3.95 -11.02 -14.82
C HIS A 82 2.60 -11.51 -15.31
N PHE A 83 2.39 -11.41 -16.62
CA PHE A 83 1.11 -11.72 -17.22
C PHE A 83 1.26 -12.53 -18.50
N LYS A 84 0.22 -13.25 -18.84
CA LYS A 84 0.00 -13.86 -20.15
C LYS A 84 -1.10 -13.05 -20.86
N LEU A 85 -0.86 -12.78 -22.13
CA LEU A 85 -1.89 -12.24 -23.03
C LEU A 85 -1.94 -13.13 -24.27
N GLU A 86 -3.09 -13.71 -24.53
CA GLU A 86 -3.32 -14.63 -25.65
C GLU A 86 -4.63 -14.33 -26.35
N GLU A 87 -4.56 -14.21 -27.66
CA GLU A 87 -5.70 -13.91 -28.51
C GLU A 87 -5.68 -14.80 -29.76
N LYS A 88 -6.78 -14.84 -30.50
CA LYS A 88 -6.94 -15.71 -31.67
C LYS A 88 -6.02 -15.35 -32.84
N ASN A 89 -5.65 -14.10 -32.95
CA ASN A 89 -4.82 -13.59 -34.04
C ASN A 89 -4.07 -12.31 -33.61
N PRO A 90 -3.03 -11.88 -34.36
CA PRO A 90 -2.25 -10.70 -34.02
C PRO A 90 -3.04 -9.38 -33.99
N ILE A 91 -4.13 -9.25 -34.75
CA ILE A 91 -4.94 -8.03 -34.78
C ILE A 91 -5.73 -7.91 -33.46
N GLU A 92 -6.35 -8.99 -33.01
CA GLU A 92 -7.04 -9.02 -31.72
C GLU A 92 -6.06 -8.83 -30.58
N PHE A 93 -4.89 -9.48 -30.64
CA PHE A 93 -3.82 -9.26 -29.67
C PHE A 93 -3.46 -7.78 -29.55
N GLN A 94 -3.23 -7.08 -30.64
CA GLN A 94 -2.89 -5.66 -30.62
C GLN A 94 -4.03 -4.80 -30.03
N ARG A 95 -5.28 -5.16 -30.29
CA ARG A 95 -6.44 -4.47 -29.69
C ARG A 95 -6.51 -4.68 -28.17
N SER A 96 -6.31 -5.91 -27.70
CA SER A 96 -6.30 -6.26 -26.28
C SER A 96 -5.12 -5.62 -25.57
N PHE A 97 -3.93 -5.59 -26.20
CA PHE A 97 -2.78 -4.89 -25.65
C PHE A 97 -3.01 -3.38 -25.52
N ASN A 98 -3.58 -2.74 -26.55
CA ASN A 98 -3.93 -1.32 -26.48
C ASN A 98 -4.99 -1.05 -25.39
N LYS A 99 -5.91 -1.99 -25.16
CA LYS A 99 -6.89 -1.90 -24.07
C LYS A 99 -6.22 -2.02 -22.72
N LEU A 100 -5.25 -2.94 -22.56
CA LEU A 100 -4.43 -3.07 -21.35
C LEU A 100 -3.72 -1.74 -21.04
N MET A 101 -3.05 -1.16 -22.03
CA MET A 101 -2.34 0.12 -21.84
C MET A 101 -3.29 1.24 -21.40
N ARG A 102 -4.50 1.32 -21.96
CA ARG A 102 -5.52 2.30 -21.54
C ARG A 102 -6.01 2.08 -20.09
N LEU A 103 -6.05 0.84 -19.62
CA LEU A 103 -6.39 0.53 -18.25
C LEU A 103 -5.28 0.92 -17.28
N LEU A 104 -4.02 0.81 -17.71
CA LEU A 104 -2.85 1.06 -16.87
C LEU A 104 -2.44 2.53 -16.82
N TYR A 105 -2.58 3.29 -17.92
CA TYR A 105 -2.20 4.70 -17.91
C TYR A 105 -3.08 5.52 -16.99
N ARG A 106 -2.46 6.13 -15.97
CA ARG A 106 -3.06 7.05 -15.01
C ARG A 106 -2.09 8.20 -14.75
N ASP A 107 -2.62 9.37 -14.55
CA ASP A 107 -1.87 10.59 -14.19
C ASP A 107 -1.58 10.70 -12.69
N LYS A 108 -2.25 9.87 -11.90
CA LYS A 108 -2.13 9.82 -10.43
C LYS A 108 -1.91 8.40 -9.96
N ASP A 109 -1.41 8.27 -8.72
CA ASP A 109 -1.39 6.98 -8.05
C ASP A 109 -2.82 6.51 -7.81
N VAL A 110 -3.06 5.24 -8.08
CA VAL A 110 -4.36 4.58 -7.89
C VAL A 110 -4.23 3.47 -6.87
N GLU A 111 -5.36 3.06 -6.33
CA GLU A 111 -5.43 1.93 -5.43
C GLU A 111 -5.19 0.63 -6.19
N ILE A 112 -4.38 -0.22 -5.59
CA ILE A 112 -3.95 -1.51 -6.15
C ILE A 112 -4.10 -2.55 -5.06
N HIS A 113 -4.78 -3.64 -5.36
CA HIS A 113 -4.79 -4.82 -4.50
C HIS A 113 -4.78 -6.11 -5.33
N PHE A 114 -4.50 -7.22 -4.67
CA PHE A 114 -4.40 -8.53 -5.28
C PHE A 114 -5.47 -9.46 -4.70
N ASN A 115 -5.94 -10.41 -5.50
CA ASN A 115 -7.02 -11.29 -5.10
C ASN A 115 -6.63 -12.25 -3.95
N ASP A 116 -5.34 -12.48 -3.74
CA ASP A 116 -4.78 -13.26 -2.63
C ASP A 116 -4.43 -12.42 -1.38
N GLU A 117 -4.60 -11.08 -1.44
CA GLU A 117 -4.25 -10.16 -0.37
C GLU A 117 -5.35 -9.08 -0.20
N LEU A 118 -6.58 -9.54 0.07
CA LEU A 118 -7.79 -8.69 0.02
C LEU A 118 -7.84 -7.57 1.07
N ASP A 119 -7.11 -7.73 2.19
CA ASP A 119 -7.10 -6.76 3.28
C ASP A 119 -5.97 -5.73 3.18
N MET A 120 -5.11 -5.89 2.19
CA MET A 120 -3.97 -5.00 1.94
C MET A 120 -4.07 -4.35 0.57
N TYR A 121 -3.65 -3.10 0.49
CA TYR A 121 -3.58 -2.39 -0.78
C TYR A 121 -2.38 -1.45 -0.84
N TYR A 122 -2.07 -1.02 -2.02
CA TYR A 122 -0.95 -0.13 -2.35
C TYR A 122 -1.48 1.07 -3.12
N TYR A 123 -0.73 2.15 -3.12
CA TYR A 123 -0.93 3.26 -4.04
C TYR A 123 0.23 3.35 -5.01
N GLY A 124 -0.06 3.32 -6.30
CA GLY A 124 0.96 3.37 -7.34
C GLY A 124 0.40 3.61 -8.72
N ARG A 125 1.30 3.75 -9.68
CA ARG A 125 0.95 3.93 -11.09
C ARG A 125 1.85 3.12 -11.99
N TYR A 126 1.36 2.82 -13.18
CA TYR A 126 2.15 2.17 -14.22
C TYR A 126 3.44 2.95 -14.52
N GLN A 127 4.55 2.24 -14.63
CA GLN A 127 5.85 2.80 -14.91
C GLN A 127 6.38 2.36 -16.28
N THR A 128 6.50 1.08 -16.52
CA THR A 128 7.08 0.52 -17.74
C THR A 128 6.53 -0.88 -18.04
N CYS A 129 6.70 -1.31 -19.28
CA CYS A 129 6.39 -2.67 -19.73
C CYS A 129 7.57 -3.20 -20.54
N ASP A 130 7.79 -4.49 -20.49
CA ASP A 130 8.79 -5.16 -21.33
C ASP A 130 8.43 -5.04 -22.81
N ASN A 131 9.46 -5.17 -23.66
CA ASN A 131 9.26 -5.15 -25.10
C ASN A 131 8.42 -6.34 -25.55
N ILE A 132 7.35 -6.06 -26.25
CA ILE A 132 6.48 -7.08 -26.85
C ILE A 132 6.78 -7.17 -28.33
N PRO A 133 7.15 -8.37 -28.83
CA PRO A 133 7.41 -8.56 -30.27
C PRO A 133 6.16 -8.24 -31.10
N GLY A 134 6.36 -7.66 -32.27
CA GLY A 134 5.27 -7.49 -33.23
C GLY A 134 4.84 -8.82 -33.86
N ASN A 135 3.62 -8.86 -34.43
CA ASN A 135 3.05 -10.00 -35.14
C ASN A 135 2.94 -11.30 -34.32
N VAL A 136 2.66 -11.17 -33.03
CA VAL A 136 2.38 -12.28 -32.11
C VAL A 136 0.90 -12.29 -31.73
N HIS A 137 0.40 -13.43 -31.32
CA HIS A 137 -0.96 -13.57 -30.78
C HIS A 137 -0.98 -14.14 -29.36
N SER A 138 0.20 -14.52 -28.84
CA SER A 138 0.38 -14.96 -27.46
C SER A 138 1.73 -14.47 -26.94
N VAL A 139 1.77 -13.95 -25.72
CA VAL A 139 2.98 -13.50 -25.06
C VAL A 139 2.88 -13.73 -23.54
N ILE A 140 4.00 -14.06 -22.95
CA ILE A 140 4.24 -13.90 -21.52
C ILE A 140 5.21 -12.75 -21.36
N SER A 141 4.84 -11.75 -20.58
CA SER A 141 5.61 -10.52 -20.42
C SER A 141 5.38 -9.95 -19.03
N SER A 142 6.00 -8.81 -18.73
CA SER A 142 5.81 -8.12 -17.48
C SER A 142 5.63 -6.62 -17.66
N PHE A 143 4.98 -5.99 -16.67
CA PHE A 143 4.98 -4.54 -16.51
C PHE A 143 5.20 -4.18 -15.05
N SER A 144 5.73 -2.98 -14.84
CA SER A 144 6.04 -2.48 -13.51
C SER A 144 5.11 -1.34 -13.10
N ILE A 145 4.78 -1.33 -11.82
CA ILE A 145 4.03 -0.27 -11.15
C ILE A 145 4.96 0.32 -10.09
N ILE A 146 5.13 1.62 -10.11
CA ILE A 146 5.85 2.35 -9.07
C ILE A 146 4.90 2.81 -7.98
N CYS A 147 5.19 2.45 -6.74
CA CYS A 147 4.54 2.94 -5.53
C CYS A 147 5.47 3.93 -4.85
N SER A 148 5.16 5.23 -4.95
CA SER A 148 5.99 6.29 -4.36
C SER A 148 6.06 6.17 -2.84
N ASP A 149 4.98 5.71 -2.19
CA ASP A 149 4.99 5.24 -0.82
C ASP A 149 5.14 3.71 -0.81
N PRO A 150 6.24 3.18 -0.27
CA PRO A 150 6.50 1.73 -0.28
C PRO A 150 5.64 0.93 0.68
N ARG A 151 4.85 1.58 1.54
CA ARG A 151 4.06 0.92 2.58
C ARG A 151 2.86 0.18 1.98
N LYS A 152 2.41 -0.85 2.69
CA LYS A 152 1.11 -1.47 2.48
C LYS A 152 0.09 -0.73 3.35
N TYR A 153 -1.11 -0.59 2.83
CA TYR A 153 -2.24 0.00 3.52
C TYR A 153 -3.26 -1.06 3.85
N THR A 154 -3.90 -0.94 4.99
CA THR A 154 -5.08 -1.72 5.36
C THR A 154 -6.33 -0.86 5.30
N ARG A 155 -7.50 -1.48 5.43
CA ARG A 155 -8.72 -0.72 5.69
C ARG A 155 -8.59 0.04 7.00
N ILE A 156 -9.22 1.22 7.04
CA ILE A 156 -9.31 2.01 8.27
C ILE A 156 -10.07 1.18 9.31
N PHE A 157 -9.50 1.02 10.49
CA PHE A 157 -10.16 0.43 11.62
C PHE A 157 -10.13 1.40 12.82
N GLU A 158 -11.17 1.32 13.64
CA GLU A 158 -11.28 2.10 14.87
C GLU A 158 -10.92 1.22 16.07
N THR A 159 -10.23 1.82 17.04
CA THR A 159 -9.84 1.14 18.29
C THR A 159 -10.07 2.04 19.48
N ASN A 160 -10.38 1.47 20.63
CA ASN A 160 -10.60 2.18 21.88
C ASN A 160 -9.29 2.48 22.63
N GLY A 161 -8.25 2.87 21.92
CA GLY A 161 -6.94 3.22 22.50
C GLY A 161 -5.99 2.02 22.69
N ILE A 162 -6.43 0.81 22.35
CA ILE A 162 -5.58 -0.38 22.32
C ILE A 162 -5.49 -0.85 20.87
N VAL A 163 -4.30 -0.86 20.32
CA VAL A 163 -4.04 -1.44 19.00
C VAL A 163 -3.68 -2.90 19.21
N ALA A 164 -4.64 -3.79 18.93
CA ALA A 164 -4.46 -5.24 19.05
C ALA A 164 -3.92 -5.91 17.79
N GLU A 165 -4.04 -5.23 16.66
CA GLU A 165 -3.56 -5.71 15.37
C GLU A 165 -2.03 -5.63 15.30
N TYR A 166 -1.41 -6.68 14.75
CA TYR A 166 0.04 -6.65 14.51
C TYR A 166 0.37 -5.63 13.43
N LEU A 167 1.15 -4.61 13.81
CA LEU A 167 1.67 -3.60 12.90
C LEU A 167 3.13 -3.92 12.58
N PRO A 168 3.48 -4.30 11.35
CA PRO A 168 4.86 -4.63 10.99
C PRO A 168 5.80 -3.42 11.05
N TYR A 169 5.26 -2.21 11.07
CA TYR A 169 5.98 -0.94 11.24
C TYR A 169 5.09 0.11 11.93
N GLU A 170 5.71 1.18 12.41
CA GLU A 170 4.99 2.31 12.99
C GLU A 170 4.07 2.97 11.96
N VAL A 171 2.83 3.27 12.34
CA VAL A 171 1.84 3.93 11.49
C VAL A 171 1.34 5.22 12.13
N ALA A 172 1.09 6.24 11.31
CA ALA A 172 0.44 7.46 11.77
C ALA A 172 -1.08 7.19 11.90
N PRO A 173 -1.72 7.49 13.05
CA PRO A 173 -3.18 7.45 13.13
C PRO A 173 -3.76 8.55 12.23
N ILE A 174 -4.90 8.27 11.59
CA ILE A 174 -5.61 9.26 10.77
C ILE A 174 -6.22 10.31 11.69
N SER A 175 -6.94 9.85 12.71
CA SER A 175 -7.56 10.72 13.72
C SER A 175 -7.50 10.09 15.10
N ILE A 176 -7.55 10.94 16.13
CA ILE A 176 -7.70 10.54 17.52
C ILE A 176 -8.88 11.32 18.09
N SER A 177 -9.89 10.59 18.58
CA SER A 177 -11.06 11.18 19.22
C SER A 177 -11.12 10.78 20.68
N LEU A 178 -11.44 11.73 21.55
CA LEU A 178 -11.57 11.49 22.97
C LEU A 178 -12.56 12.46 23.64
N LYS A 179 -13.08 12.03 24.77
CA LYS A 179 -13.92 12.87 25.63
C LYS A 179 -13.14 13.22 26.91
N ALA A 180 -13.07 14.50 27.23
CA ALA A 180 -12.37 14.98 28.41
C ALA A 180 -13.07 14.53 29.70
N ASN A 181 -12.34 13.85 30.57
CA ASN A 181 -12.86 13.39 31.86
C ASN A 181 -12.75 14.45 32.96
N ASN A 182 -11.85 15.40 32.80
CA ASN A 182 -11.58 16.49 33.75
C ASN A 182 -11.34 17.81 33.01
N ASP A 183 -11.43 18.90 33.74
CA ASP A 183 -11.00 20.22 33.27
C ASP A 183 -9.47 20.31 33.21
N GLY A 184 -8.92 21.03 32.25
CA GLY A 184 -7.51 21.43 32.28
C GLY A 184 -6.68 20.92 31.12
N SER A 185 -5.50 20.35 31.42
CA SER A 185 -4.55 19.91 30.40
C SER A 185 -4.84 18.51 29.87
N LEU A 186 -4.48 18.27 28.62
CA LEU A 186 -4.52 16.97 27.98
C LEU A 186 -3.12 16.56 27.54
N ARG A 187 -2.80 15.29 27.74
CA ARG A 187 -1.58 14.69 27.19
C ARG A 187 -1.87 13.28 26.69
N ILE A 188 -1.47 13.03 25.42
CA ILE A 188 -1.49 11.71 24.79
C ILE A 188 -0.03 11.32 24.54
N THR A 189 0.34 10.09 24.86
CA THR A 189 1.70 9.62 24.66
C THR A 189 1.73 8.15 24.23
N ASN A 190 2.69 7.83 23.35
CA ASN A 190 3.05 6.45 22.95
C ASN A 190 4.34 5.98 23.68
N GLY A 191 4.80 6.71 24.71
CA GLY A 191 6.03 6.44 25.44
C GLY A 191 7.28 7.13 24.87
N ARG A 192 7.29 7.52 23.59
CA ARG A 192 8.40 8.23 22.93
C ARG A 192 8.02 9.64 22.49
N GLN A 193 6.79 9.80 22.03
CA GLN A 193 6.23 11.02 21.50
C GLN A 193 5.05 11.45 22.36
N ASN A 194 4.74 12.74 22.34
CA ASN A 194 3.60 13.27 23.06
C ASN A 194 2.85 14.32 22.24
N ILE A 195 1.55 14.34 22.42
CA ILE A 195 0.65 15.42 22.01
C ILE A 195 0.16 16.05 23.30
N SER A 196 0.40 17.34 23.49
CA SER A 196 0.03 18.03 24.73
C SER A 196 -0.69 19.35 24.47
N MET A 197 -1.58 19.69 25.41
CA MET A 197 -2.39 20.90 25.44
C MET A 197 -2.42 21.39 26.89
N THR A 198 -1.35 22.05 27.33
CA THR A 198 -1.13 22.38 28.75
C THR A 198 -1.94 23.60 29.19
N ASN A 199 -2.06 24.62 28.34
CA ASN A 199 -2.80 25.84 28.64
C ASN A 199 -4.17 25.84 27.95
N SER A 200 -4.82 24.68 27.91
CA SER A 200 -6.08 24.54 27.19
C SER A 200 -7.28 24.93 28.05
N MET A 201 -8.27 25.51 27.39
CA MET A 201 -9.60 25.75 27.98
C MET A 201 -10.52 24.51 27.88
N ILE A 202 -9.94 23.32 27.95
CA ILE A 202 -10.69 22.06 27.90
C ILE A 202 -11.51 21.92 29.19
N LYS A 203 -12.77 21.60 29.03
CA LYS A 203 -13.73 21.33 30.13
C LYS A 203 -14.09 19.86 30.16
N LYS A 204 -14.42 19.39 31.35
CA LYS A 204 -14.98 18.06 31.51
C LYS A 204 -16.20 17.88 30.60
N GLY A 205 -16.18 16.81 29.80
CA GLY A 205 -17.24 16.49 28.85
C GLY A 205 -17.00 17.00 27.43
N ASP A 206 -16.01 17.86 27.21
CA ASP A 206 -15.66 18.30 25.87
C ASP A 206 -15.25 17.10 25.00
N PHE A 207 -15.71 17.11 23.76
CA PHE A 207 -15.30 16.18 22.71
C PHE A 207 -14.16 16.78 21.92
N ILE A 208 -13.02 16.09 21.91
CA ILE A 208 -11.79 16.53 21.26
C ILE A 208 -11.52 15.56 20.11
N GLU A 209 -11.39 16.10 18.92
CA GLU A 209 -11.03 15.38 17.72
C GLU A 209 -9.76 15.96 17.11
N MET A 210 -8.79 15.11 16.86
CA MET A 210 -7.49 15.45 16.31
C MET A 210 -7.36 14.77 14.96
N ASP A 211 -7.34 15.55 13.90
CA ASP A 211 -6.99 15.11 12.57
C ASP A 211 -5.47 15.20 12.41
N ILE A 212 -4.80 14.06 12.47
CA ILE A 212 -3.34 14.00 12.41
C ILE A 212 -2.84 14.28 11.01
N ALA A 213 -3.56 13.82 9.97
CA ALA A 213 -3.19 14.01 8.58
C ALA A 213 -3.25 15.49 8.19
N GLU A 214 -4.34 16.18 8.54
CA GLU A 214 -4.54 17.60 8.27
C GLU A 214 -3.79 18.52 9.26
N GLY A 215 -3.36 17.97 10.40
CA GLY A 215 -2.71 18.74 11.45
C GLY A 215 -3.67 19.70 12.18
N LYS A 216 -4.93 19.27 12.38
CA LYS A 216 -5.99 20.10 12.98
C LYS A 216 -6.52 19.50 14.26
N VAL A 217 -6.93 20.37 15.19
CA VAL A 217 -7.61 19.98 16.43
C VAL A 217 -8.95 20.69 16.51
N PHE A 218 -9.99 19.91 16.79
CA PHE A 218 -11.34 20.41 17.01
C PHE A 218 -11.76 20.13 18.47
N VAL A 219 -12.43 21.08 19.08
CA VAL A 219 -13.06 20.91 20.38
C VAL A 219 -14.55 21.24 20.20
N ASN A 220 -15.40 20.27 20.45
CA ASN A 220 -16.84 20.36 20.20
C ASN A 220 -17.17 20.86 18.75
N GLY A 221 -16.40 20.36 17.77
CA GLY A 221 -16.54 20.73 16.35
C GLY A 221 -15.92 22.09 15.95
N VAL A 222 -15.37 22.84 16.90
CA VAL A 222 -14.73 24.13 16.62
C VAL A 222 -13.22 23.95 16.49
N ASN A 223 -12.63 24.44 15.39
CA ASN A 223 -11.18 24.38 15.20
C ASN A 223 -10.46 25.22 16.26
N LYS A 224 -9.66 24.52 17.05
CA LYS A 224 -8.83 25.11 18.11
C LYS A 224 -7.37 24.63 18.04
N THR A 225 -6.84 24.41 16.87
CA THR A 225 -5.47 23.90 16.64
C THR A 225 -4.39 24.70 17.41
N ARG A 226 -4.64 25.98 17.70
CA ARG A 226 -3.73 26.85 18.45
C ARG A 226 -3.55 26.48 19.92
N ILE A 227 -4.39 25.58 20.47
CA ILE A 227 -4.24 25.10 21.86
C ILE A 227 -3.15 24.02 22.01
N LEU A 228 -2.64 23.50 20.90
CA LEU A 228 -1.52 22.56 20.91
C LEU A 228 -0.25 23.27 21.42
N ASP A 229 0.46 22.59 22.31
CA ASP A 229 1.78 23.03 22.75
C ASP A 229 2.79 22.91 21.60
N LEU A 230 3.70 23.86 21.48
CA LEU A 230 4.74 23.88 20.42
C LEU A 230 5.67 22.65 20.48
N THR A 231 5.78 22.00 21.62
CA THR A 231 6.58 20.79 21.85
C THR A 231 5.85 19.50 21.48
N SER A 232 4.61 19.59 21.02
CA SER A 232 3.83 18.42 20.61
C SER A 232 4.38 17.79 19.34
N SER A 233 4.55 16.48 19.35
CA SER A 233 4.95 15.67 18.17
C SER A 233 3.76 15.37 17.26
N PHE A 234 2.86 16.33 17.04
CA PHE A 234 1.55 16.12 16.45
C PHE A 234 1.60 15.47 15.05
N LYS A 235 2.35 16.06 14.13
CA LYS A 235 2.47 15.55 12.74
C LYS A 235 3.26 14.24 12.62
N ASN A 236 4.09 13.95 13.60
CA ASN A 236 4.98 12.80 13.59
C ASN A 236 4.55 11.75 14.62
N PHE A 237 3.34 11.88 15.15
CA PHE A 237 2.85 10.93 16.15
C PHE A 237 2.57 9.58 15.50
N MET A 238 3.20 8.53 16.00
CA MET A 238 3.12 7.18 15.46
C MET A 238 2.53 6.23 16.49
N VAL A 239 1.85 5.22 16.00
CA VAL A 239 1.33 4.10 16.80
C VAL A 239 2.03 2.83 16.36
N ARG A 240 2.32 1.95 17.30
CA ARG A 240 2.90 0.62 17.08
C ARG A 240 2.32 -0.37 18.08
N THR A 241 2.40 -1.61 17.77
CA THR A 241 2.17 -2.75 18.68
C THR A 241 3.44 -3.25 19.29
#